data_f82a8b5fb74d4a15c14a53e8594ba96b
#
_entry.id   f82a8b5fb74d4a15c14a53e8594ba96b
#
_cell.length_a   1.000
_cell.length_b   1.000
_cell.length_c   1.000
_cell.angle_alpha   90.00
_cell.angle_beta   90.00
_cell.angle_gamma   90.00
#
_symmetry.space_group_name_H-M   'P 1'
#
loop_
_entity.id
_entity.type
_entity.pdbx_description
1 polymer ?
#
loop_
_entity_poly.entity_id
_entity_poly.type
_entity_poly.pdbx_seq_one_letter_code
_entity_poly.pdbx_strand_id
1 'polypeptide(L)'
;MRKAQKRQVEELLSGISEIHKEIKKGCGQSMQQAVMDALALCQQKAIELGGVIEDSEGEGFRTVLCLEEYCESAYQAYEVVSQNPEVNPNKIYKLLNKSIVKVENSVRNDIRYRREAVFLPYKASMWDSLESVWKAADADPDCDAYVIPVPYYDRNPDGSFKEMHYEGASYPEYVPIIKYEEFDFDAHRPDMIFIHNPYDNMNYVTSVHPFFYSENLKKFTDCLVYIPYYSTTGGMSEGQVLCPAYMNADYIVIQSEKYRKFFDPGIPDEKFLPLGSPKFDSVIHKCQNLPEPPEEWREKMAGKKVYFYNTSINGMLGNTEAFLKKMEYVFDIFRGREDACLLWRPHPLLESTFASMRKEYKPLYDKLKNRFIEEGFGILDLTPDIEDTIALCDVYIGDSGTSVTSLFGVAGKPLFILNNNIHALPDENDWRGEKIACPYMDVRGRTRYQVRDNQLWFSENDDFRYKFYMDLGIGYSGGGYYTHAVEIKGKIYVVPGNAHHLLIIKDKKIKKVELKVEFGQRGAFSGFW
;
A
#
# COMPACT_ATOMS: atom_id res chain seq x y z
N MET A 1 6.20 -1.66 27.30
CA MET A 1 7.69 -1.78 27.14
C MET A 1 8.04 -2.18 25.71
N ARG A 2 9.03 -1.54 25.07
CA ARG A 2 9.55 -1.82 23.72
C ARG A 2 10.47 -3.05 23.72
N LYS A 3 10.67 -3.69 22.56
CA LYS A 3 11.55 -4.86 22.38
C LYS A 3 13.00 -4.60 22.83
N ALA A 4 13.56 -3.43 22.48
CA ALA A 4 14.91 -3.06 22.87
C ALA A 4 15.05 -2.94 24.41
N GLN A 5 14.10 -2.28 25.05
CA GLN A 5 14.06 -2.18 26.52
C GLN A 5 13.88 -3.55 27.18
N LYS A 6 13.00 -4.40 26.64
CA LYS A 6 12.81 -5.77 27.14
C LYS A 6 14.10 -6.58 27.08
N ARG A 7 14.83 -6.48 25.98
CA ARG A 7 16.15 -7.14 25.84
C ARG A 7 17.15 -6.63 26.87
N GLN A 8 17.20 -5.32 27.09
CA GLN A 8 18.05 -4.73 28.13
C GLN A 8 17.67 -5.22 29.54
N VAL A 9 16.37 -5.28 29.83
CA VAL A 9 15.85 -5.85 31.10
C VAL A 9 16.29 -7.30 31.27
N GLU A 10 16.16 -8.14 30.25
CA GLU A 10 16.57 -9.56 30.28
C GLU A 10 18.09 -9.72 30.45
N GLU A 11 18.89 -8.88 29.80
CA GLU A 11 20.36 -8.85 29.95
C GLU A 11 20.78 -8.43 31.36
N LEU A 12 20.16 -7.42 31.93
CA LEU A 12 20.44 -6.97 33.32
C LEU A 12 20.05 -8.02 34.33
N LEU A 13 18.88 -8.67 34.22
CA LEU A 13 18.44 -9.76 35.07
C LEU A 13 19.37 -10.99 34.98
N SER A 14 19.79 -11.34 33.77
CA SER A 14 20.77 -12.42 33.57
C SER A 14 22.09 -12.10 34.25
N GLY A 15 22.58 -10.87 34.11
CA GLY A 15 23.80 -10.40 34.77
C GLY A 15 23.72 -10.48 36.29
N ILE A 16 22.59 -10.05 36.88
CA ILE A 16 22.36 -10.18 38.32
C ILE A 16 22.39 -11.66 38.76
N SER A 17 21.72 -12.53 37.99
CA SER A 17 21.68 -13.98 38.30
C SER A 17 23.05 -14.66 38.20
N GLU A 18 23.93 -14.20 37.32
CA GLU A 18 25.33 -14.67 37.24
C GLU A 18 26.13 -14.23 38.45
N ILE A 19 26.01 -12.98 38.87
CA ILE A 19 26.67 -12.47 40.08
C ILE A 19 26.22 -13.27 41.33
N HIS A 20 24.92 -13.63 41.42
CA HIS A 20 24.44 -14.49 42.50
C HIS A 20 25.13 -15.87 42.54
N LYS A 21 25.42 -16.44 41.37
CA LYS A 21 26.17 -17.75 41.30
C LYS A 21 27.60 -17.60 41.75
N GLU A 22 28.23 -16.43 41.48
CA GLU A 22 29.58 -16.13 41.96
C GLU A 22 29.61 -15.94 43.48
N ILE A 23 28.67 -15.15 44.03
CA ILE A 23 28.50 -14.96 45.47
C ILE A 23 28.33 -16.33 46.17
N LYS A 24 27.55 -17.26 45.58
CA LYS A 24 27.35 -18.61 46.11
C LYS A 24 28.65 -19.41 46.20
N LYS A 25 29.61 -19.18 45.31
CA LYS A 25 30.90 -19.89 45.26
C LYS A 25 31.93 -19.35 46.24
N GLY A 26 31.81 -18.07 46.63
CA GLY A 26 32.87 -17.31 47.28
C GLY A 26 32.45 -16.71 48.61
N CYS A 27 32.57 -17.45 49.73
CA CYS A 27 32.65 -16.86 51.07
C CYS A 27 33.82 -17.46 51.86
N GLY A 28 34.60 -16.57 52.45
CA GLY A 28 35.74 -16.87 53.31
C GLY A 28 36.55 -15.59 53.49
N GLN A 29 37.39 -15.47 54.51
CA GLN A 29 38.10 -14.21 54.83
C GLN A 29 38.88 -13.62 53.64
N SER A 30 39.44 -14.45 52.76
CA SER A 30 40.17 -13.98 51.57
C SER A 30 39.27 -13.50 50.43
N MET A 31 37.94 -13.68 50.49
CA MET A 31 36.99 -13.34 49.43
C MET A 31 35.89 -12.37 49.91
N GLN A 32 35.91 -11.92 51.15
CA GLN A 32 34.91 -11.03 51.74
C GLN A 32 34.71 -9.75 50.87
N GLN A 33 35.80 -9.08 50.53
CA GLN A 33 35.73 -7.84 49.73
C GLN A 33 35.13 -8.12 48.37
N ALA A 34 35.50 -9.20 47.69
CA ALA A 34 34.95 -9.57 46.38
C ALA A 34 33.43 -9.85 46.44
N VAL A 35 32.93 -10.46 47.53
CA VAL A 35 31.49 -10.67 47.72
C VAL A 35 30.77 -9.35 48.02
N MET A 36 31.37 -8.44 48.78
CA MET A 36 30.83 -7.11 49.06
C MET A 36 30.75 -6.27 47.74
N ASP A 37 31.80 -6.31 46.95
CA ASP A 37 31.82 -5.62 45.62
C ASP A 37 30.76 -6.21 44.67
N ALA A 38 30.58 -7.52 44.66
CA ALA A 38 29.55 -8.21 43.88
C ALA A 38 28.13 -7.84 44.35
N LEU A 39 27.89 -7.69 45.65
CA LEU A 39 26.60 -7.22 46.19
C LEU A 39 26.32 -5.77 45.81
N ALA A 40 27.33 -4.89 45.86
CA ALA A 40 27.21 -3.50 45.39
C ALA A 40 26.89 -3.43 43.88
N LEU A 41 27.55 -4.29 43.07
CA LEU A 41 27.26 -4.38 41.63
C LEU A 41 25.83 -4.90 41.35
N CYS A 42 25.32 -5.83 42.18
CA CYS A 42 23.91 -6.25 42.08
C CYS A 42 22.94 -5.09 42.31
N GLN A 43 23.18 -4.25 43.32
CA GLN A 43 22.36 -3.05 43.56
C GLN A 43 22.43 -2.06 42.41
N GLN A 44 23.63 -1.80 41.89
CA GLN A 44 23.80 -0.89 40.74
C GLN A 44 23.01 -1.38 39.52
N LYS A 45 23.12 -2.66 39.18
CA LYS A 45 22.34 -3.25 38.08
C LYS A 45 20.83 -3.23 38.34
N ALA A 46 20.41 -3.41 39.59
CA ALA A 46 18.99 -3.34 39.95
C ALA A 46 18.44 -1.90 39.82
N ILE A 47 19.23 -0.89 40.16
CA ILE A 47 18.88 0.52 39.97
C ILE A 47 18.78 0.85 38.48
N GLU A 48 19.75 0.43 37.67
CA GLU A 48 19.71 0.60 36.20
C GLU A 48 18.47 -0.08 35.59
N LEU A 49 18.16 -1.30 36.02
CA LEU A 49 16.98 -2.04 35.63
C LEU A 49 15.68 -1.29 36.02
N GLY A 50 15.64 -0.73 37.23
CA GLY A 50 14.54 0.09 37.72
C GLY A 50 14.29 1.29 36.82
N GLY A 51 15.35 2.03 36.45
CA GLY A 51 15.24 3.17 35.53
C GLY A 51 14.68 2.80 34.16
N VAL A 52 15.14 1.68 33.55
CA VAL A 52 14.59 1.20 32.27
C VAL A 52 13.10 0.89 32.36
N ILE A 53 12.65 0.32 33.51
CA ILE A 53 11.24 -0.02 33.70
C ILE A 53 10.41 1.22 33.99
N GLU A 54 10.89 2.15 34.79
CA GLU A 54 10.21 3.43 35.08
C GLU A 54 10.03 4.28 33.82
N ASP A 55 11.05 4.36 32.97
CA ASP A 55 10.98 5.06 31.68
C ASP A 55 9.90 4.46 30.74
N SER A 56 9.60 3.20 30.89
CA SER A 56 8.66 2.46 30.03
C SER A 56 7.25 2.35 30.61
N GLU A 57 7.12 2.11 31.92
CA GLU A 57 5.85 1.75 32.58
C GLU A 57 5.40 2.84 33.60
N GLY A 58 6.27 3.80 33.91
CA GLY A 58 6.02 4.86 34.86
C GLY A 58 6.47 4.55 36.30
N GLU A 59 6.55 5.63 37.10
CA GLU A 59 6.92 5.56 38.52
C GLU A 59 5.93 4.69 39.33
N GLY A 60 6.45 3.95 40.31
CA GLY A 60 5.64 3.11 41.19
C GLY A 60 5.08 1.84 40.58
N PHE A 61 5.52 1.49 39.35
CA PHE A 61 5.14 0.23 38.74
C PHE A 61 5.55 -0.97 39.60
N ARG A 62 4.72 -2.01 39.65
CA ARG A 62 4.90 -3.15 40.55
C ARG A 62 6.29 -3.79 40.49
N THR A 63 6.88 -3.88 39.31
CA THR A 63 8.22 -4.44 39.13
C THR A 63 9.28 -3.58 39.79
N VAL A 64 9.13 -2.24 39.78
CA VAL A 64 10.03 -1.30 40.47
C VAL A 64 9.97 -1.51 41.97
N LEU A 65 8.78 -1.66 42.54
CA LEU A 65 8.61 -1.99 43.96
C LEU A 65 9.30 -3.33 44.35
N CYS A 66 9.23 -4.34 43.46
CA CYS A 66 9.94 -5.58 43.65
C CYS A 66 11.47 -5.39 43.59
N LEU A 67 11.97 -4.46 42.77
CA LEU A 67 13.39 -4.13 42.69
C LEU A 67 13.88 -3.39 43.93
N GLU A 68 13.07 -2.49 44.48
CA GLU A 68 13.36 -1.85 45.77
C GLU A 68 13.51 -2.87 46.92
N GLU A 69 12.57 -3.86 47.01
CA GLU A 69 12.68 -4.97 47.95
C GLU A 69 13.95 -5.82 47.70
N TYR A 70 14.35 -5.99 46.44
CA TYR A 70 15.58 -6.66 46.09
C TYR A 70 16.81 -5.86 46.50
N CYS A 71 16.87 -4.56 46.27
CA CYS A 71 17.97 -3.68 46.71
C CYS A 71 18.14 -3.70 48.24
N GLU A 72 17.04 -3.68 48.98
CA GLU A 72 17.07 -3.82 50.43
C GLU A 72 17.63 -5.19 50.84
N SER A 73 17.22 -6.26 50.17
CA SER A 73 17.76 -7.62 50.42
C SER A 73 19.27 -7.71 50.13
N ALA A 74 19.74 -7.03 49.08
CA ALA A 74 21.17 -6.95 48.73
C ALA A 74 21.97 -6.17 49.78
N TYR A 75 21.38 -5.04 50.25
CA TYR A 75 21.98 -4.23 51.32
C TYR A 75 22.09 -5.02 52.63
N GLN A 76 21.04 -5.72 53.06
CA GLN A 76 21.07 -6.60 54.24
C GLN A 76 22.11 -7.72 54.10
N ALA A 77 22.24 -8.29 52.90
CA ALA A 77 23.28 -9.28 52.61
C ALA A 77 24.68 -8.67 52.75
N TYR A 78 24.88 -7.42 52.27
CA TYR A 78 26.14 -6.68 52.39
C TYR A 78 26.51 -6.43 53.84
N GLU A 79 25.59 -6.00 54.69
CA GLU A 79 25.82 -5.77 56.12
C GLU A 79 26.20 -7.07 56.84
N VAL A 80 25.48 -8.18 56.55
CA VAL A 80 25.77 -9.49 57.15
C VAL A 80 27.17 -9.98 56.77
N VAL A 81 27.59 -9.82 55.50
CA VAL A 81 28.92 -10.21 55.02
C VAL A 81 30.00 -9.31 55.61
N SER A 82 29.76 -8.00 55.77
CA SER A 82 30.70 -7.05 56.34
C SER A 82 30.99 -7.36 57.80
N GLN A 83 29.98 -7.80 58.57
CA GLN A 83 30.09 -8.09 60.00
C GLN A 83 30.56 -9.53 60.30
N ASN A 84 30.29 -10.49 59.39
CA ASN A 84 30.66 -11.90 59.53
C ASN A 84 31.21 -12.47 58.22
N PRO A 85 32.54 -12.46 58.04
CA PRO A 85 33.19 -12.98 56.83
C PRO A 85 32.97 -14.49 56.60
N GLU A 86 32.61 -15.25 57.61
CA GLU A 86 32.40 -16.69 57.53
C GLU A 86 30.92 -17.07 57.33
N VAL A 87 30.06 -16.11 56.98
CA VAL A 87 28.67 -16.39 56.73
C VAL A 87 28.49 -17.41 55.59
N ASN A 88 27.55 -18.34 55.78
CA ASN A 88 27.30 -19.37 54.77
C ASN A 88 26.82 -18.78 53.46
N PRO A 89 27.56 -18.92 52.34
CA PRO A 89 27.21 -18.35 51.01
C PRO A 89 25.84 -18.78 50.52
N ASN A 90 25.42 -20.00 50.83
CA ASN A 90 24.09 -20.48 50.44
C ASN A 90 22.97 -19.72 51.16
N LYS A 91 23.21 -19.15 52.35
CA LYS A 91 22.22 -18.33 53.05
C LYS A 91 22.03 -17.00 52.33
N ILE A 92 23.14 -16.35 51.95
CA ILE A 92 23.14 -15.12 51.16
C ILE A 92 22.47 -15.37 49.80
N TYR A 93 22.91 -16.39 49.07
CA TYR A 93 22.31 -16.77 47.78
C TYR A 93 20.79 -16.99 47.89
N LYS A 94 20.31 -17.72 48.91
CA LYS A 94 18.87 -17.96 49.09
C LYS A 94 18.09 -16.69 49.35
N LEU A 95 18.64 -15.74 50.11
CA LEU A 95 18.04 -14.45 50.39
C LEU A 95 17.85 -13.65 49.07
N LEU A 96 18.93 -13.46 48.31
CA LEU A 96 18.93 -12.75 47.06
C LEU A 96 18.04 -13.41 46.00
N ASN A 97 18.15 -14.77 45.90
CA ASN A 97 17.37 -15.50 44.91
C ASN A 97 15.86 -15.45 45.18
N LYS A 98 15.44 -15.39 46.44
CA LYS A 98 14.03 -15.23 46.83
C LYS A 98 13.47 -13.90 46.33
N SER A 99 14.25 -12.80 46.43
CA SER A 99 13.83 -11.46 46.01
C SER A 99 13.89 -11.31 44.49
N ILE A 100 14.96 -11.79 43.81
CA ILE A 100 15.09 -11.63 42.36
C ILE A 100 14.03 -12.46 41.60
N VAL A 101 13.63 -13.62 42.09
CA VAL A 101 12.54 -14.42 41.50
C VAL A 101 11.21 -13.65 41.51
N LYS A 102 10.97 -12.81 42.53
CA LYS A 102 9.78 -11.92 42.52
C LYS A 102 9.86 -10.91 41.37
N VAL A 103 11.04 -10.30 41.15
CA VAL A 103 11.29 -9.36 40.05
C VAL A 103 11.09 -10.06 38.71
N GLU A 104 11.72 -11.24 38.49
CA GLU A 104 11.57 -12.02 37.26
C GLU A 104 10.11 -12.38 36.97
N ASN A 105 9.35 -12.76 38.00
CA ASN A 105 7.93 -13.07 37.85
C ASN A 105 7.10 -11.81 37.49
N SER A 106 7.41 -10.67 38.11
CA SER A 106 6.75 -9.41 37.81
C SER A 106 7.08 -8.93 36.41
N VAL A 107 8.36 -8.99 35.98
CA VAL A 107 8.75 -8.68 34.59
C VAL A 107 7.96 -9.55 33.59
N ARG A 108 7.81 -10.84 33.87
CA ARG A 108 7.12 -11.77 32.98
C ARG A 108 5.62 -11.56 32.91
N ASN A 109 4.97 -11.23 34.03
CA ASN A 109 3.52 -11.26 34.15
C ASN A 109 2.88 -9.87 34.12
N ASP A 110 3.59 -8.83 34.56
CA ASP A 110 3.03 -7.49 34.74
C ASP A 110 3.44 -6.53 33.60
N ILE A 111 4.61 -6.72 32.98
CA ILE A 111 5.09 -5.88 31.87
C ILE A 111 4.56 -6.38 30.53
N ARG A 112 3.80 -5.52 29.85
CA ARG A 112 3.33 -5.82 28.49
C ARG A 112 4.37 -5.39 27.45
N TYR A 113 4.63 -6.29 26.52
CA TYR A 113 5.42 -5.97 25.35
C TYR A 113 4.54 -5.27 24.31
N ARG A 114 4.99 -4.08 23.86
CA ARG A 114 4.38 -3.34 22.75
C ARG A 114 5.33 -3.35 21.57
N ARG A 115 4.79 -3.68 20.39
CA ARG A 115 5.55 -3.64 19.14
C ARG A 115 5.68 -2.19 18.69
N GLU A 116 6.79 -1.88 18.03
CA GLU A 116 6.96 -0.58 17.37
C GLU A 116 6.93 -0.77 15.87
N ALA A 117 6.00 -0.07 15.20
CA ALA A 117 5.84 -0.03 13.76
C ALA A 117 6.11 1.40 13.25
N VAL A 118 7.14 1.57 12.43
CA VAL A 118 7.54 2.87 11.88
C VAL A 118 7.19 2.92 10.41
N PHE A 119 6.44 3.95 10.01
CA PHE A 119 6.03 4.21 8.63
C PHE A 119 6.82 5.39 8.08
N LEU A 120 7.54 5.20 6.98
CA LEU A 120 8.45 6.17 6.37
C LEU A 120 7.96 6.61 4.98
N PRO A 121 6.86 7.37 4.89
CA PRO A 121 6.44 7.95 3.62
C PRO A 121 7.33 9.14 3.25
N TYR A 122 7.56 9.39 1.94
CA TYR A 122 8.37 10.54 1.50
C TYR A 122 7.58 11.64 0.81
N LYS A 123 6.40 11.31 0.23
CA LYS A 123 5.48 12.29 -0.35
C LYS A 123 4.09 12.13 0.24
N ALA A 124 3.49 13.22 0.67
CA ALA A 124 2.14 13.23 1.23
C ALA A 124 1.09 12.71 0.21
N SER A 125 1.26 13.01 -1.08
CA SER A 125 0.40 12.52 -2.16
C SER A 125 0.44 11.00 -2.38
N MET A 126 1.33 10.28 -1.71
CA MET A 126 1.48 8.82 -1.79
C MET A 126 1.14 8.13 -0.45
N TRP A 127 0.62 8.90 0.51
CA TRP A 127 0.28 8.39 1.85
C TRP A 127 -0.72 7.24 1.82
N ASP A 128 -1.68 7.27 0.91
CA ASP A 128 -2.68 6.23 0.67
C ASP A 128 -2.09 4.82 0.47
N SER A 129 -0.81 4.72 0.11
CA SER A 129 -0.10 3.44 -0.01
C SER A 129 0.31 2.82 1.32
N LEU A 130 0.27 3.55 2.42
CA LEU A 130 0.63 3.09 3.77
C LEU A 130 -0.50 3.26 4.79
N GLU A 131 -1.46 4.10 4.50
CA GLU A 131 -2.47 4.59 5.44
C GLU A 131 -3.29 3.48 6.11
N SER A 132 -3.82 2.51 5.33
CA SER A 132 -4.67 1.45 5.90
C SER A 132 -3.86 0.51 6.81
N VAL A 133 -2.59 0.28 6.49
CA VAL A 133 -1.69 -0.53 7.33
C VAL A 133 -1.34 0.23 8.61
N TRP A 134 -1.08 1.54 8.52
CA TRP A 134 -0.86 2.38 9.68
C TRP A 134 -2.11 2.42 10.58
N LYS A 135 -3.30 2.64 10.05
CA LYS A 135 -4.55 2.62 10.81
C LYS A 135 -4.76 1.31 11.57
N ALA A 136 -4.39 0.19 10.94
CA ALA A 136 -4.49 -1.12 11.60
C ALA A 136 -3.47 -1.26 12.73
N ALA A 137 -2.25 -0.77 12.57
CA ALA A 137 -1.22 -0.76 13.60
C ALA A 137 -1.54 0.20 14.75
N ASP A 138 -2.06 1.40 14.44
CA ASP A 138 -2.44 2.43 15.41
C ASP A 138 -3.66 1.99 16.27
N ALA A 139 -4.56 1.20 15.69
CA ALA A 139 -5.70 0.63 16.39
C ALA A 139 -5.36 -0.60 17.26
N ASP A 140 -4.17 -1.20 17.09
CA ASP A 140 -3.73 -2.34 17.90
C ASP A 140 -3.23 -1.86 19.27
N PRO A 141 -3.86 -2.24 20.40
CA PRO A 141 -3.44 -1.81 21.74
C PRO A 141 -2.04 -2.31 22.13
N ASP A 142 -1.51 -3.30 21.43
CA ASP A 142 -0.16 -3.85 21.66
C ASP A 142 0.86 -3.34 20.62
N CYS A 143 0.53 -2.26 19.90
CA CYS A 143 1.41 -1.62 18.93
C CYS A 143 1.52 -0.11 19.15
N ASP A 144 2.73 0.44 19.02
CA ASP A 144 3.00 1.86 18.91
C ASP A 144 3.35 2.15 17.44
N ALA A 145 2.47 2.88 16.75
CA ALA A 145 2.60 3.16 15.33
C ALA A 145 3.06 4.61 15.09
N TYR A 146 4.23 4.78 14.50
CA TYR A 146 4.86 6.08 14.24
C TYR A 146 4.86 6.41 12.75
N VAL A 147 4.44 7.63 12.39
CA VAL A 147 4.53 8.14 11.01
C VAL A 147 5.60 9.20 10.96
N ILE A 148 6.66 8.93 10.21
CA ILE A 148 7.85 9.78 10.10
C ILE A 148 8.11 10.07 8.62
N PRO A 149 7.55 11.16 8.07
CA PRO A 149 7.85 11.57 6.71
C PRO A 149 9.34 11.79 6.54
N VAL A 150 9.91 11.25 5.46
CA VAL A 150 11.34 11.36 5.20
C VAL A 150 11.63 12.45 4.18
N PRO A 151 12.74 13.22 4.34
CA PRO A 151 13.13 14.22 3.36
C PRO A 151 13.64 13.56 2.08
N TYR A 152 13.48 14.26 0.97
CA TYR A 152 13.97 13.83 -0.33
C TYR A 152 14.57 14.98 -1.13
N TYR A 153 15.38 14.64 -2.11
CA TYR A 153 16.05 15.59 -2.99
C TYR A 153 15.55 15.45 -4.41
N ASP A 154 15.39 16.56 -5.11
CA ASP A 154 15.43 16.56 -6.58
C ASP A 154 16.84 16.24 -7.06
N ARG A 155 16.95 15.68 -8.27
CA ARG A 155 18.26 15.36 -8.87
C ARG A 155 18.56 16.21 -10.09
N ASN A 156 19.82 16.57 -10.21
CA ASN A 156 20.39 17.12 -11.43
C ASN A 156 20.59 16.00 -12.48
N PRO A 157 20.73 16.36 -13.79
CA PRO A 157 21.01 15.37 -14.83
C PRO A 157 22.29 14.55 -14.64
N ASP A 158 23.24 15.06 -13.87
CA ASP A 158 24.50 14.36 -13.50
C ASP A 158 24.33 13.42 -12.29
N GLY A 159 23.12 13.34 -11.73
CA GLY A 159 22.79 12.50 -10.58
C GLY A 159 23.10 13.13 -9.22
N SER A 160 23.63 14.35 -9.16
CA SER A 160 23.84 15.07 -7.90
C SER A 160 22.53 15.54 -7.29
N PHE A 161 22.52 15.75 -5.97
CA PHE A 161 21.37 16.29 -5.25
C PHE A 161 21.22 17.78 -5.56
N LYS A 162 19.95 18.20 -5.75
CA LYS A 162 19.59 19.59 -6.00
C LYS A 162 18.95 20.19 -4.75
N GLU A 163 17.64 20.31 -4.72
CA GLU A 163 16.87 20.88 -3.64
C GLU A 163 16.33 19.78 -2.74
N MET A 164 16.38 20.03 -1.41
CA MET A 164 15.77 19.15 -0.43
C MET A 164 14.33 19.57 -0.16
N HIS A 165 13.44 18.61 -0.14
CA HIS A 165 12.02 18.78 0.17
C HIS A 165 11.65 17.98 1.41
N TYR A 166 10.72 18.52 2.20
CA TYR A 166 10.11 17.84 3.34
C TYR A 166 8.63 18.20 3.41
N GLU A 167 7.77 17.19 3.34
CA GLU A 167 6.32 17.37 3.22
C GLU A 167 5.55 17.04 4.52
N GLY A 168 6.20 17.00 5.68
CA GLY A 168 5.57 16.63 6.96
C GLY A 168 4.30 17.42 7.32
N ALA A 169 4.21 18.69 6.91
CA ALA A 169 3.03 19.53 7.16
C ALA A 169 1.88 19.31 6.15
N SER A 170 2.08 18.48 5.13
CA SER A 170 1.09 18.25 4.06
C SER A 170 0.25 16.98 4.26
N TYR A 171 0.50 16.25 5.34
CA TYR A 171 -0.29 15.06 5.70
C TYR A 171 -1.62 15.44 6.33
N PRO A 172 -2.63 14.56 6.28
CA PRO A 172 -3.92 14.81 6.95
C PRO A 172 -3.76 15.08 8.45
N GLU A 173 -4.54 15.98 9.01
CA GLU A 173 -4.45 16.41 10.42
C GLU A 173 -4.62 15.25 11.42
N TYR A 174 -5.33 14.19 11.04
CA TYR A 174 -5.52 13.02 11.91
C TYR A 174 -4.31 12.09 11.97
N VAL A 175 -3.27 12.32 11.17
CA VAL A 175 -2.03 11.53 11.17
C VAL A 175 -1.02 12.19 12.11
N PRO A 176 -0.66 11.55 13.23
CA PRO A 176 0.32 12.11 14.15
C PRO A 176 1.72 12.01 13.54
N ILE A 177 2.24 13.13 13.04
CA ILE A 177 3.55 13.20 12.40
C ILE A 177 4.64 13.45 13.44
N ILE A 178 5.67 12.62 13.42
CA ILE A 178 6.93 12.84 14.10
C ILE A 178 7.96 13.35 13.09
N LYS A 179 8.70 14.40 13.44
CA LYS A 179 9.79 14.87 12.58
C LYS A 179 10.95 13.88 12.60
N TYR A 180 11.54 13.68 11.43
CA TYR A 180 12.60 12.68 11.27
C TYR A 180 13.85 12.96 12.14
N GLU A 181 14.11 14.22 12.53
CA GLU A 181 15.20 14.59 13.43
C GLU A 181 14.89 14.26 14.91
N GLU A 182 13.62 14.05 15.24
CA GLU A 182 13.16 13.82 16.62
C GLU A 182 13.08 12.33 16.98
N PHE A 183 13.27 11.42 16.01
CA PHE A 183 13.18 9.98 16.23
C PHE A 183 14.56 9.32 16.20
N ASP A 184 14.98 8.78 17.33
CA ASP A 184 16.25 8.08 17.48
C ASP A 184 16.10 6.58 17.11
N PHE A 185 16.49 6.22 15.89
CA PHE A 185 16.40 4.84 15.38
C PHE A 185 17.30 3.86 16.14
N ASP A 186 18.43 4.30 16.69
CA ASP A 186 19.32 3.44 17.49
C ASP A 186 18.73 3.13 18.86
N ALA A 187 18.10 4.09 19.50
CA ALA A 187 17.45 3.91 20.80
C ALA A 187 16.14 3.12 20.68
N HIS A 188 15.39 3.32 19.59
CA HIS A 188 14.10 2.66 19.39
C HIS A 188 14.25 1.22 18.91
N ARG A 189 15.08 0.95 17.89
CA ARG A 189 15.20 -0.37 17.26
C ARG A 189 13.84 -0.97 16.93
N PRO A 190 12.99 -0.27 16.14
CA PRO A 190 11.61 -0.66 15.94
C PRO A 190 11.49 -2.09 15.40
N ASP A 191 10.42 -2.79 15.81
CA ASP A 191 10.15 -4.17 15.37
C ASP A 191 9.94 -4.24 13.87
N MET A 192 9.29 -3.22 13.29
CA MET A 192 8.98 -3.16 11.87
C MET A 192 9.19 -1.75 11.33
N ILE A 193 9.78 -1.66 10.13
CA ILE A 193 9.84 -0.42 9.35
C ILE A 193 9.15 -0.65 8.01
N PHE A 194 8.20 0.24 7.67
CA PHE A 194 7.47 0.23 6.41
C PHE A 194 7.95 1.35 5.51
N ILE A 195 8.35 0.99 4.29
CA ILE A 195 8.78 1.94 3.25
C ILE A 195 7.94 1.76 1.99
N HIS A 196 7.77 2.82 1.20
CA HIS A 196 7.06 2.74 -0.07
C HIS A 196 7.90 3.17 -1.30
N ASN A 197 9.09 3.73 -1.09
CA ASN A 197 10.02 4.06 -2.17
C ASN A 197 11.02 2.90 -2.37
N PRO A 198 11.06 2.27 -3.55
CA PRO A 198 11.94 1.14 -3.79
C PRO A 198 13.33 1.53 -4.29
N TYR A 199 13.53 2.77 -4.72
CA TYR A 199 14.64 3.12 -5.61
C TYR A 199 15.93 3.48 -4.89
N ASP A 200 15.87 3.91 -3.62
CA ASP A 200 17.03 4.48 -2.92
C ASP A 200 17.71 5.56 -3.81
N ASN A 201 18.95 5.28 -4.28
CA ASN A 201 19.71 6.16 -5.15
C ASN A 201 19.50 5.93 -6.65
N MET A 202 18.68 4.97 -7.06
CA MET A 202 18.55 4.57 -8.49
C MET A 202 17.56 5.43 -9.28
N ASN A 203 16.72 6.24 -8.64
CA ASN A 203 15.81 7.12 -9.34
C ASN A 203 16.54 8.38 -9.84
N TYR A 204 16.39 8.68 -11.13
CA TYR A 204 17.04 9.84 -11.78
C TYR A 204 16.37 11.17 -11.52
N VAL A 205 15.15 11.19 -10.99
CA VAL A 205 14.34 12.40 -10.77
C VAL A 205 14.42 12.87 -9.33
N THR A 206 14.23 11.93 -8.37
CA THR A 206 14.25 12.20 -6.94
C THR A 206 15.01 11.11 -6.19
N SER A 207 15.49 11.42 -5.00
CA SER A 207 16.08 10.45 -4.07
C SER A 207 15.65 10.79 -2.65
N VAL A 208 15.20 9.82 -1.87
CA VAL A 208 15.09 10.03 -0.42
C VAL A 208 16.46 10.34 0.17
N HIS A 209 16.49 11.02 1.32
CA HIS A 209 17.75 11.31 2.00
C HIS A 209 18.53 10.00 2.27
N PRO A 210 19.85 9.94 2.05
CA PRO A 210 20.64 8.71 2.12
C PRO A 210 20.53 7.93 3.44
N PHE A 211 20.27 8.60 4.55
CA PHE A 211 20.00 7.93 5.82
C PHE A 211 18.83 6.94 5.71
N PHE A 212 17.82 7.24 4.89
CA PHE A 212 16.61 6.44 4.70
C PHE A 212 16.69 5.47 3.52
N TYR A 213 17.87 5.18 2.99
CA TYR A 213 18.04 4.10 2.03
C TYR A 213 17.76 2.76 2.70
N SER A 214 17.16 1.85 1.96
CA SER A 214 16.72 0.55 2.48
C SER A 214 17.83 -0.27 3.12
N GLU A 215 19.06 -0.23 2.57
CA GLU A 215 20.25 -0.86 3.15
C GLU A 215 20.59 -0.30 4.53
N ASN A 216 20.42 1.01 4.71
CA ASN A 216 20.70 1.65 5.99
C ASN A 216 19.60 1.37 7.02
N LEU A 217 18.33 1.48 6.61
CA LEU A 217 17.18 1.19 7.48
C LEU A 217 17.20 -0.24 8.02
N LYS A 218 17.66 -1.19 7.23
CA LYS A 218 17.81 -2.60 7.65
C LYS A 218 18.71 -2.79 8.88
N LYS A 219 19.58 -1.83 9.20
CA LYS A 219 20.43 -1.89 10.40
C LYS A 219 19.66 -1.62 11.68
N PHE A 220 18.51 -0.98 11.60
CA PHE A 220 17.71 -0.56 12.75
C PHE A 220 16.52 -1.46 13.04
N THR A 221 16.18 -2.40 12.16
CA THR A 221 15.03 -3.29 12.34
C THR A 221 15.32 -4.71 11.88
N ASP A 222 14.65 -5.67 12.51
CA ASP A 222 14.65 -7.07 12.06
C ASP A 222 13.65 -7.32 10.93
N CYS A 223 12.67 -6.41 10.73
CA CYS A 223 11.60 -6.55 9.75
C CYS A 223 11.42 -5.26 8.94
N LEU A 224 12.06 -5.18 7.78
CA LEU A 224 11.86 -4.13 6.79
C LEU A 224 10.83 -4.58 5.76
N VAL A 225 9.72 -3.84 5.62
CA VAL A 225 8.62 -4.15 4.71
C VAL A 225 8.51 -3.08 3.64
N TYR A 226 8.53 -3.51 2.39
CA TYR A 226 8.28 -2.63 1.25
C TYR A 226 6.83 -2.78 0.77
N ILE A 227 6.11 -1.66 0.68
CA ILE A 227 4.74 -1.57 0.15
C ILE A 227 4.75 -0.58 -1.02
N PRO A 228 4.43 -1.01 -2.26
CA PRO A 228 4.47 -0.12 -3.41
C PRO A 228 3.53 1.09 -3.28
N TYR A 229 4.03 2.30 -3.54
CA TYR A 229 3.20 3.51 -3.63
C TYR A 229 2.38 3.58 -4.93
N TYR A 230 2.58 2.68 -5.85
CA TYR A 230 1.88 2.60 -7.13
C TYR A 230 1.12 1.28 -7.27
N SER A 231 0.11 1.27 -8.11
CA SER A 231 -0.54 0.05 -8.60
C SER A 231 -0.22 -0.16 -10.08
N THR A 232 -0.14 -1.43 -10.49
CA THR A 232 0.15 -1.80 -11.89
C THR A 232 -1.01 -2.56 -12.50
N THR A 233 -1.17 -2.47 -13.82
CA THR A 233 -2.25 -3.14 -14.58
C THR A 233 -1.76 -4.24 -15.50
N GLY A 234 -0.55 -4.72 -15.37
CA GLY A 234 -0.15 -5.82 -16.24
C GLY A 234 1.33 -5.92 -16.55
N GLY A 235 2.18 -5.18 -15.83
CA GLY A 235 3.61 -5.30 -16.01
C GLY A 235 4.38 -4.24 -15.21
N MET A 236 5.68 -4.43 -15.17
CA MET A 236 6.63 -3.47 -14.60
C MET A 236 7.62 -3.10 -15.70
N SER A 237 8.10 -1.86 -15.68
CA SER A 237 9.20 -1.46 -16.58
C SER A 237 10.50 -2.15 -16.19
N GLU A 238 11.43 -2.31 -17.12
CA GLU A 238 12.73 -2.94 -16.86
C GLU A 238 13.46 -2.32 -15.65
N GLY A 239 13.38 -1.00 -15.48
CA GLY A 239 13.96 -0.30 -14.32
C GLY A 239 13.25 -0.53 -12.99
N GLN A 240 12.12 -1.22 -12.98
CA GLN A 240 11.34 -1.55 -11.78
C GLN A 240 11.41 -3.03 -11.40
N VAL A 241 11.99 -3.88 -12.24
CA VAL A 241 12.08 -5.33 -12.02
C VAL A 241 12.98 -5.65 -10.84
N LEU A 242 14.03 -4.88 -10.66
CA LEU A 242 15.01 -5.03 -9.57
C LEU A 242 15.36 -3.64 -9.00
N CYS A 243 14.96 -3.41 -7.76
CA CYS A 243 15.29 -2.18 -7.02
C CYS A 243 16.01 -2.52 -5.71
N PRO A 244 16.79 -1.58 -5.13
CA PRO A 244 17.51 -1.81 -3.88
C PRO A 244 16.63 -2.29 -2.74
N ALA A 245 15.44 -1.68 -2.57
CA ALA A 245 14.53 -2.07 -1.51
C ALA A 245 14.08 -3.54 -1.59
N TYR A 246 13.98 -4.12 -2.80
CA TYR A 246 13.59 -5.55 -2.93
C TYR A 246 14.67 -6.50 -2.41
N MET A 247 15.93 -6.10 -2.52
CA MET A 247 17.06 -6.87 -1.99
C MET A 247 17.15 -6.77 -0.47
N ASN A 248 16.93 -5.58 0.06
CA ASN A 248 17.13 -5.26 1.47
C ASN A 248 15.89 -5.55 2.34
N ALA A 249 14.68 -5.42 1.81
CA ALA A 249 13.45 -5.74 2.54
C ALA A 249 13.36 -7.22 2.88
N ASP A 250 12.76 -7.53 4.03
CA ASP A 250 12.39 -8.89 4.42
C ASP A 250 11.11 -9.31 3.72
N TYR A 251 10.18 -8.35 3.53
CA TYR A 251 8.92 -8.60 2.87
C TYR A 251 8.61 -7.54 1.82
N ILE A 252 8.02 -8.00 0.72
CA ILE A 252 7.59 -7.19 -0.42
C ILE A 252 6.10 -7.45 -0.62
N VAL A 253 5.27 -6.45 -0.37
CA VAL A 253 3.82 -6.56 -0.62
C VAL A 253 3.56 -6.44 -2.11
N ILE A 254 2.81 -7.39 -2.67
CA ILE A 254 2.39 -7.40 -4.08
C ILE A 254 0.87 -7.53 -4.19
N GLN A 255 0.34 -7.02 -5.31
CA GLN A 255 -1.11 -6.95 -5.53
C GLN A 255 -1.79 -8.33 -5.59
N SER A 256 -1.09 -9.36 -6.09
CA SER A 256 -1.50 -10.76 -6.07
C SER A 256 -0.33 -11.65 -6.48
N GLU A 257 -0.44 -12.97 -6.30
CA GLU A 257 0.54 -13.98 -6.76
C GLU A 257 0.95 -13.81 -8.23
N LYS A 258 0.02 -13.37 -9.09
CA LYS A 258 0.29 -13.15 -10.51
C LYS A 258 1.35 -12.09 -10.78
N TYR A 259 1.60 -11.19 -9.82
CA TYR A 259 2.58 -10.11 -9.97
C TYR A 259 4.01 -10.56 -9.67
N ARG A 260 4.21 -11.68 -8.98
CA ARG A 260 5.56 -12.23 -8.69
C ARG A 260 6.42 -12.37 -9.96
N LYS A 261 5.82 -12.81 -11.06
CA LYS A 261 6.50 -12.99 -12.35
C LYS A 261 7.10 -11.72 -12.98
N PHE A 262 6.74 -10.54 -12.49
CA PHE A 262 7.26 -9.26 -12.99
C PHE A 262 8.52 -8.80 -12.25
N PHE A 263 8.85 -9.42 -11.13
CA PHE A 263 10.06 -9.15 -10.38
C PHE A 263 11.20 -10.05 -10.83
N ASP A 264 12.44 -9.64 -10.56
CA ASP A 264 13.62 -10.45 -10.86
C ASP A 264 13.49 -11.84 -10.22
N PRO A 265 13.72 -12.94 -10.98
CA PRO A 265 13.65 -14.29 -10.45
C PRO A 265 14.69 -14.61 -9.37
N GLY A 266 15.75 -13.81 -9.25
CA GLY A 266 16.75 -13.93 -8.17
C GLY A 266 16.26 -13.47 -6.80
N ILE A 267 15.11 -12.77 -6.72
CA ILE A 267 14.52 -12.40 -5.42
C ILE A 267 13.78 -13.63 -4.85
N PRO A 268 14.08 -14.08 -3.61
CA PRO A 268 13.45 -15.24 -3.00
C PRO A 268 11.92 -15.12 -2.91
N ASP A 269 11.21 -16.20 -3.21
CA ASP A 269 9.73 -16.21 -3.24
C ASP A 269 9.10 -15.94 -1.87
N GLU A 270 9.76 -16.38 -0.81
CA GLU A 270 9.32 -16.19 0.58
C GLU A 270 9.24 -14.71 1.03
N LYS A 271 9.88 -13.81 0.30
CA LYS A 271 9.78 -12.37 0.57
C LYS A 271 8.45 -11.78 0.11
N PHE A 272 7.76 -12.42 -0.84
CA PHE A 272 6.57 -11.84 -1.44
C PHE A 272 5.31 -12.13 -0.64
N LEU A 273 4.57 -11.07 -0.31
CA LEU A 273 3.28 -11.13 0.37
C LEU A 273 2.17 -10.67 -0.60
N PRO A 274 1.36 -11.59 -1.15
CA PRO A 274 0.31 -11.26 -2.11
C PRO A 274 -0.96 -10.75 -1.41
N LEU A 275 -0.84 -9.62 -0.70
CA LEU A 275 -1.88 -9.07 0.17
C LEU A 275 -2.79 -8.03 -0.49
N GLY A 276 -2.52 -7.64 -1.73
CA GLY A 276 -3.22 -6.54 -2.37
C GLY A 276 -2.41 -5.24 -2.33
N SER A 277 -3.11 -4.12 -2.18
CA SER A 277 -2.49 -2.80 -2.02
C SER A 277 -3.33 -1.95 -1.07
N PRO A 278 -2.73 -1.22 -0.13
CA PRO A 278 -3.44 -0.28 0.74
C PRO A 278 -4.23 0.79 -0.04
N LYS A 279 -3.75 1.18 -1.21
CA LYS A 279 -4.48 2.08 -2.13
C LYS A 279 -5.86 1.54 -2.52
N PHE A 280 -6.03 0.22 -2.56
CA PHE A 280 -7.32 -0.41 -2.85
C PHE A 280 -8.30 -0.25 -1.69
N ASP A 281 -7.81 -0.27 -0.46
CA ASP A 281 -8.64 -0.10 0.73
C ASP A 281 -9.27 1.30 0.76
N SER A 282 -8.52 2.34 0.40
CA SER A 282 -9.03 3.71 0.28
C SER A 282 -10.16 3.80 -0.76
N VAL A 283 -9.97 3.25 -1.95
CA VAL A 283 -11.00 3.23 -3.00
C VAL A 283 -12.25 2.46 -2.54
N ILE A 284 -12.07 1.28 -1.94
CA ILE A 284 -13.17 0.45 -1.44
C ILE A 284 -13.96 1.21 -0.37
N HIS A 285 -13.25 1.82 0.58
CA HIS A 285 -13.87 2.60 1.66
C HIS A 285 -14.69 3.77 1.11
N LYS A 286 -14.14 4.55 0.18
CA LYS A 286 -14.84 5.69 -0.44
C LYS A 286 -16.00 5.26 -1.33
N CYS A 287 -15.92 4.10 -1.98
CA CYS A 287 -17.05 3.54 -2.72
C CYS A 287 -18.18 3.05 -1.81
N GLN A 288 -17.87 2.64 -0.57
CA GLN A 288 -18.87 2.24 0.45
C GLN A 288 -19.46 3.46 1.18
N ASN A 289 -18.67 4.53 1.34
CA ASN A 289 -19.01 5.77 2.02
C ASN A 289 -18.79 6.92 1.04
N LEU A 290 -19.75 7.08 0.10
CA LEU A 290 -19.62 8.04 -1.00
C LEU A 290 -19.33 9.45 -0.49
N PRO A 291 -18.27 10.10 -0.99
CA PRO A 291 -17.99 11.48 -0.65
C PRO A 291 -19.03 12.42 -1.26
N GLU A 292 -19.17 13.59 -0.66
CA GLU A 292 -19.97 14.66 -1.26
C GLU A 292 -19.25 15.21 -2.50
N PRO A 293 -19.92 15.28 -3.66
CA PRO A 293 -19.31 15.87 -4.83
C PRO A 293 -19.07 17.37 -4.63
N PRO A 294 -18.02 17.94 -5.21
CA PRO A 294 -17.83 19.39 -5.27
C PRO A 294 -19.09 20.12 -5.73
N GLU A 295 -19.38 21.28 -5.18
CA GLU A 295 -20.64 21.99 -5.43
C GLU A 295 -20.87 22.25 -6.93
N GLU A 296 -19.81 22.63 -7.64
CA GLU A 296 -19.83 22.87 -9.08
C GLU A 296 -20.09 21.62 -9.94
N TRP A 297 -19.94 20.40 -9.35
CA TRP A 297 -20.20 19.13 -10.04
C TRP A 297 -21.63 18.65 -9.85
N ARG A 298 -22.29 19.02 -8.75
CA ARG A 298 -23.59 18.48 -8.34
C ARG A 298 -24.67 18.61 -9.42
N GLU A 299 -24.80 19.80 -10.01
CA GLU A 299 -25.78 20.05 -11.05
C GLU A 299 -25.50 19.22 -12.32
N LYS A 300 -24.22 19.13 -12.72
CA LYS A 300 -23.81 18.40 -13.92
C LYS A 300 -23.99 16.88 -13.77
N MET A 301 -23.89 16.35 -12.55
CA MET A 301 -24.02 14.93 -12.24
C MET A 301 -25.45 14.51 -11.92
N ALA A 302 -26.31 15.46 -11.54
CA ALA A 302 -27.64 15.16 -11.02
C ALA A 302 -28.49 14.33 -12.00
N GLY A 303 -28.88 13.11 -11.57
CA GLY A 303 -29.71 12.19 -12.36
C GLY A 303 -29.04 11.56 -13.57
N LYS A 304 -27.74 11.78 -13.79
CA LYS A 304 -26.98 11.27 -14.93
C LYS A 304 -26.05 10.13 -14.52
N LYS A 305 -25.66 9.31 -15.50
CA LYS A 305 -24.54 8.39 -15.36
C LYS A 305 -23.24 9.13 -15.59
N VAL A 306 -22.31 8.98 -14.62
CA VAL A 306 -21.03 9.68 -14.64
C VAL A 306 -19.95 8.78 -15.22
N TYR A 307 -19.39 9.20 -16.34
CA TYR A 307 -18.31 8.51 -17.05
C TYR A 307 -16.99 9.19 -16.75
N PHE A 308 -16.11 8.46 -16.09
CA PHE A 308 -14.74 8.91 -15.85
C PHE A 308 -13.90 8.71 -17.10
N TYR A 309 -13.44 9.78 -17.71
CA TYR A 309 -12.56 9.74 -18.87
C TYR A 309 -11.12 10.05 -18.48
N ASN A 310 -10.25 9.04 -18.51
CA ASN A 310 -8.84 9.20 -18.22
C ASN A 310 -8.00 9.27 -19.49
N THR A 311 -7.14 10.29 -19.59
CA THR A 311 -6.19 10.47 -20.67
C THR A 311 -4.76 10.43 -20.13
N SER A 312 -3.94 9.48 -20.64
CA SER A 312 -2.61 9.18 -20.13
C SER A 312 -1.49 9.78 -20.97
N ILE A 313 -0.32 9.96 -20.37
CA ILE A 313 0.92 10.35 -21.09
C ILE A 313 1.32 9.27 -22.10
N ASN A 314 1.27 7.99 -21.71
CA ASN A 314 1.64 6.89 -22.60
C ASN A 314 0.75 6.81 -23.83
N GLY A 315 -0.56 6.99 -23.66
CA GLY A 315 -1.51 7.06 -24.78
C GLY A 315 -1.18 8.21 -25.74
N MET A 316 -0.84 9.37 -25.19
CA MET A 316 -0.48 10.55 -25.97
C MET A 316 0.87 10.37 -26.70
N LEU A 317 1.90 9.89 -26.02
CA LEU A 317 3.24 9.72 -26.61
C LEU A 317 3.30 8.62 -27.66
N GLY A 318 2.47 7.56 -27.51
CA GLY A 318 2.42 6.43 -28.45
C GLY A 318 1.96 6.83 -29.86
N ASN A 319 0.90 7.64 -29.97
CA ASN A 319 0.43 8.24 -31.23
C ASN A 319 -0.39 9.49 -30.90
N THR A 320 0.25 10.65 -30.94
CA THR A 320 -0.33 11.93 -30.52
C THR A 320 -1.50 12.37 -31.37
N GLU A 321 -1.45 12.16 -32.67
CA GLU A 321 -2.55 12.54 -33.58
C GLU A 321 -3.79 11.69 -33.34
N ALA A 322 -3.63 10.37 -33.28
CA ALA A 322 -4.73 9.45 -32.99
C ALA A 322 -5.30 9.68 -31.59
N PHE A 323 -4.45 10.02 -30.60
CA PHE A 323 -4.88 10.37 -29.25
C PHE A 323 -5.80 11.61 -29.25
N LEU A 324 -5.44 12.68 -29.95
CA LEU A 324 -6.25 13.90 -30.05
C LEU A 324 -7.57 13.66 -30.81
N LYS A 325 -7.54 12.87 -31.89
CA LYS A 325 -8.76 12.44 -32.61
C LYS A 325 -9.69 11.62 -31.69
N LYS A 326 -9.12 10.73 -30.86
CA LYS A 326 -9.88 9.98 -29.85
C LYS A 326 -10.50 10.90 -28.80
N MET A 327 -9.76 11.90 -28.32
CA MET A 327 -10.31 12.90 -27.39
C MET A 327 -11.49 13.64 -27.99
N GLU A 328 -11.33 14.15 -29.21
CA GLU A 328 -12.39 14.86 -29.94
C GLU A 328 -13.63 13.98 -30.11
N TYR A 329 -13.44 12.74 -30.55
CA TYR A 329 -14.50 11.74 -30.68
C TYR A 329 -15.27 11.50 -29.38
N VAL A 330 -14.55 11.31 -28.25
CA VAL A 330 -15.19 11.13 -26.94
C VAL A 330 -15.98 12.35 -26.54
N PHE A 331 -15.43 13.55 -26.70
CA PHE A 331 -16.14 14.80 -26.40
C PHE A 331 -17.42 14.96 -27.25
N ASP A 332 -17.35 14.64 -28.54
CA ASP A 332 -18.49 14.72 -29.43
C ASP A 332 -19.62 13.74 -29.10
N ILE A 333 -19.27 12.52 -28.61
CA ILE A 333 -20.27 11.55 -28.15
C ILE A 333 -21.06 12.08 -26.95
N PHE A 334 -20.38 12.72 -26.00
CA PHE A 334 -21.02 13.17 -24.76
C PHE A 334 -21.70 14.54 -24.89
N ARG A 335 -21.36 15.31 -25.97
CA ARG A 335 -22.02 16.58 -26.24
C ARG A 335 -23.52 16.35 -26.47
N GLY A 336 -24.35 17.10 -25.75
CA GLY A 336 -25.81 17.04 -25.88
C GLY A 336 -26.46 15.79 -25.26
N ARG A 337 -25.73 14.98 -24.50
CA ARG A 337 -26.31 13.85 -23.75
C ARG A 337 -26.91 14.36 -22.44
N GLU A 338 -28.20 14.12 -22.26
CA GLU A 338 -28.91 14.47 -21.05
C GLU A 338 -28.84 13.37 -19.98
N ASP A 339 -28.57 12.12 -20.39
CA ASP A 339 -28.53 10.93 -19.56
C ASP A 339 -27.12 10.59 -19.03
N ALA A 340 -26.09 11.33 -19.46
CA ALA A 340 -24.70 11.05 -19.13
C ALA A 340 -23.92 12.34 -18.82
N CYS A 341 -22.98 12.24 -17.89
CA CYS A 341 -22.00 13.27 -17.58
C CYS A 341 -20.60 12.72 -17.85
N LEU A 342 -19.80 13.43 -18.66
CA LEU A 342 -18.39 13.11 -18.86
C LEU A 342 -17.55 13.85 -17.83
N LEU A 343 -16.89 13.11 -16.93
CA LEU A 343 -15.87 13.65 -16.03
C LEU A 343 -14.50 13.33 -16.61
N TRP A 344 -13.87 14.34 -17.21
CA TRP A 344 -12.56 14.18 -17.82
C TRP A 344 -11.45 14.54 -16.85
N ARG A 345 -10.58 13.55 -16.56
CA ARG A 345 -9.39 13.73 -15.73
C ARG A 345 -8.14 13.45 -16.57
N PRO A 346 -7.46 14.49 -17.08
CA PRO A 346 -6.17 14.34 -17.74
C PRO A 346 -5.09 13.98 -16.72
N HIS A 347 -4.06 13.24 -17.17
CA HIS A 347 -2.87 13.03 -16.33
C HIS A 347 -2.27 14.40 -15.93
N PRO A 348 -1.88 14.63 -14.67
CA PRO A 348 -1.41 15.95 -14.19
C PRO A 348 -0.29 16.57 -15.03
N LEU A 349 0.60 15.73 -15.57
CA LEU A 349 1.71 16.17 -16.42
C LEU A 349 1.37 16.19 -17.93
N LEU A 350 0.13 15.93 -18.34
CA LEU A 350 -0.22 15.82 -19.76
C LEU A 350 0.08 17.11 -20.50
N GLU A 351 -0.33 18.24 -19.95
CA GLU A 351 -0.15 19.56 -20.56
C GLU A 351 1.33 19.99 -20.67
N SER A 352 2.11 19.77 -19.61
CA SER A 352 3.55 20.04 -19.60
C SER A 352 4.31 19.12 -20.56
N THR A 353 3.85 17.87 -20.70
CA THR A 353 4.43 16.93 -21.68
C THR A 353 4.13 17.35 -23.11
N PHE A 354 2.93 17.84 -23.42
CA PHE A 354 2.67 18.47 -24.72
C PHE A 354 3.62 19.64 -24.98
N ALA A 355 3.76 20.55 -24.01
CA ALA A 355 4.61 21.72 -24.14
C ALA A 355 6.10 21.40 -24.34
N SER A 356 6.60 20.32 -23.74
CA SER A 356 8.01 19.92 -23.81
C SER A 356 8.32 18.97 -24.97
N MET A 357 7.49 17.94 -25.21
CA MET A 357 7.79 16.83 -26.10
C MET A 357 6.95 16.77 -27.37
N ARG A 358 5.83 17.49 -27.46
CA ARG A 358 4.89 17.49 -28.59
C ARG A 358 4.35 18.89 -28.87
N LYS A 359 5.26 19.86 -28.94
CA LYS A 359 4.94 21.29 -29.09
C LYS A 359 4.04 21.61 -30.29
N GLU A 360 4.21 20.88 -31.39
CA GLU A 360 3.46 21.00 -32.61
C GLU A 360 1.96 20.67 -32.44
N TYR A 361 1.64 19.79 -31.48
CA TYR A 361 0.26 19.39 -31.19
C TYR A 361 -0.37 20.18 -30.03
N LYS A 362 0.42 20.93 -29.26
CA LYS A 362 -0.08 21.70 -28.10
C LYS A 362 -1.25 22.64 -28.46
N PRO A 363 -1.21 23.41 -29.58
CA PRO A 363 -2.34 24.29 -29.97
C PRO A 363 -3.64 23.50 -30.20
N LEU A 364 -3.56 22.30 -30.78
CA LEU A 364 -4.75 21.47 -31.02
C LEU A 364 -5.31 20.92 -29.70
N TYR A 365 -4.43 20.47 -28.80
CA TYR A 365 -4.83 20.04 -27.44
C TYR A 365 -5.53 21.19 -26.70
N ASP A 366 -4.95 22.40 -26.72
CA ASP A 366 -5.53 23.58 -26.06
C ASP A 366 -6.89 23.92 -26.63
N LYS A 367 -7.04 23.84 -27.94
CA LYS A 367 -8.34 24.07 -28.61
C LYS A 367 -9.39 23.06 -28.11
N LEU A 368 -9.06 21.78 -28.02
CA LEU A 368 -9.97 20.74 -27.52
C LEU A 368 -10.32 20.96 -26.05
N LYS A 369 -9.33 21.26 -25.21
CA LYS A 369 -9.52 21.55 -23.79
C LYS A 369 -10.42 22.77 -23.58
N ASN A 370 -10.13 23.89 -24.26
CA ASN A 370 -10.90 25.12 -24.14
C ASN A 370 -12.34 24.92 -24.61
N ARG A 371 -12.55 24.24 -25.75
CA ARG A 371 -13.88 23.88 -26.24
C ARG A 371 -14.67 23.05 -25.22
N PHE A 372 -14.04 22.05 -24.57
CA PHE A 372 -14.67 21.24 -23.52
C PHE A 372 -15.13 22.11 -22.34
N ILE A 373 -14.30 23.07 -21.93
CA ILE A 373 -14.60 23.99 -20.82
C ILE A 373 -15.72 24.97 -21.21
N GLU A 374 -15.62 25.59 -22.37
CA GLU A 374 -16.55 26.60 -22.86
C GLU A 374 -17.95 26.04 -23.14
N GLU A 375 -18.03 24.85 -23.72
CA GLU A 375 -19.31 24.17 -24.00
C GLU A 375 -19.94 23.60 -22.71
N GLY A 376 -19.18 23.36 -21.65
CA GLY A 376 -19.66 23.07 -20.30
C GLY A 376 -20.49 21.78 -20.14
N PHE A 377 -20.50 20.88 -21.13
CA PHE A 377 -21.30 19.65 -21.11
C PHE A 377 -20.74 18.57 -20.17
N GLY A 378 -19.50 18.72 -19.70
CA GLY A 378 -18.83 17.80 -18.81
C GLY A 378 -18.13 18.49 -17.64
N ILE A 379 -17.36 17.73 -16.92
CA ILE A 379 -16.55 18.18 -15.76
C ILE A 379 -15.08 17.97 -16.10
N LEU A 380 -14.27 19.02 -16.00
CA LEU A 380 -12.81 18.89 -16.00
C LEU A 380 -12.35 18.69 -14.55
N ASP A 381 -11.89 17.49 -14.23
CA ASP A 381 -11.42 17.16 -12.88
C ASP A 381 -9.92 17.43 -12.74
N LEU A 382 -9.59 18.39 -11.89
CA LEU A 382 -8.23 18.75 -11.47
C LEU A 382 -8.06 18.63 -9.95
N THR A 383 -8.98 17.94 -9.27
CA THR A 383 -8.91 17.72 -7.82
C THR A 383 -7.69 16.85 -7.46
N PRO A 384 -7.12 17.01 -6.26
CA PRO A 384 -5.97 16.20 -5.84
C PRO A 384 -6.34 14.73 -5.59
N ASP A 385 -7.56 14.48 -5.11
CA ASP A 385 -8.02 13.16 -4.67
C ASP A 385 -8.70 12.39 -5.82
N ILE A 386 -8.05 11.32 -6.28
CA ILE A 386 -8.57 10.48 -7.36
C ILE A 386 -9.57 9.45 -6.85
N GLU A 387 -9.46 9.02 -5.60
CA GLU A 387 -10.32 8.01 -5.00
C GLU A 387 -11.74 8.53 -4.84
N ASP A 388 -11.90 9.81 -4.46
CA ASP A 388 -13.21 10.47 -4.42
C ASP A 388 -13.83 10.52 -5.82
N THR A 389 -13.05 10.90 -6.83
CA THR A 389 -13.52 10.91 -8.20
C THR A 389 -13.96 9.52 -8.66
N ILE A 390 -13.17 8.47 -8.35
CA ILE A 390 -13.51 7.08 -8.67
C ILE A 390 -14.82 6.67 -7.96
N ALA A 391 -14.97 7.05 -6.69
CA ALA A 391 -16.17 6.74 -5.93
C ALA A 391 -17.43 7.38 -6.53
N LEU A 392 -17.32 8.61 -6.99
CA LEU A 392 -18.42 9.39 -7.58
C LEU A 392 -18.78 8.98 -9.01
N CYS A 393 -17.89 8.32 -9.74
CA CYS A 393 -18.13 7.91 -11.12
C CYS A 393 -18.74 6.52 -11.23
N ASP A 394 -19.54 6.27 -12.25
CA ASP A 394 -20.20 4.97 -12.48
C ASP A 394 -19.39 4.05 -13.42
N VAL A 395 -18.64 4.64 -14.37
CA VAL A 395 -18.01 3.91 -15.46
C VAL A 395 -16.66 4.55 -15.78
N TYR A 396 -15.66 3.71 -16.03
CA TYR A 396 -14.38 4.16 -16.60
C TYR A 396 -14.37 4.05 -18.12
N ILE A 397 -13.90 5.08 -18.80
CA ILE A 397 -13.48 5.04 -20.19
C ILE A 397 -12.11 5.69 -20.32
N GLY A 398 -11.21 5.13 -21.11
CA GLY A 398 -9.89 5.75 -21.27
C GLY A 398 -8.77 4.80 -21.65
N ASP A 399 -7.55 5.24 -21.43
CA ASP A 399 -6.35 4.51 -21.80
C ASP A 399 -6.10 3.30 -20.89
N SER A 400 -5.48 2.26 -21.44
CA SER A 400 -4.98 1.11 -20.67
C SER A 400 -3.63 1.43 -20.00
N GLY A 401 -3.24 0.57 -19.05
CA GLY A 401 -1.88 0.60 -18.49
C GLY A 401 -1.62 1.76 -17.53
N THR A 402 -2.67 2.38 -16.97
CA THR A 402 -2.57 3.38 -15.92
C THR A 402 -2.91 2.77 -14.56
N SER A 403 -2.37 3.34 -13.47
CA SER A 403 -2.76 2.96 -12.10
C SER A 403 -4.27 3.11 -11.87
N VAL A 404 -4.88 4.09 -12.55
CA VAL A 404 -6.31 4.39 -12.45
C VAL A 404 -7.19 3.22 -12.88
N THR A 405 -6.79 2.45 -13.90
CA THR A 405 -7.54 1.26 -14.32
C THR A 405 -7.57 0.17 -13.25
N SER A 406 -6.48 -0.01 -12.49
CA SER A 406 -6.46 -0.92 -11.33
C SER A 406 -7.43 -0.47 -10.24
N LEU A 407 -7.41 0.83 -9.91
CA LEU A 407 -8.27 1.40 -8.86
C LEU A 407 -9.76 1.29 -9.23
N PHE A 408 -10.11 1.57 -10.48
CA PHE A 408 -11.48 1.35 -10.98
C PHE A 408 -11.88 -0.12 -10.97
N GLY A 409 -10.96 -1.04 -11.32
CA GLY A 409 -11.19 -2.47 -11.26
C GLY A 409 -11.55 -2.95 -9.85
N VAL A 410 -10.84 -2.43 -8.86
CA VAL A 410 -11.10 -2.72 -7.44
C VAL A 410 -12.44 -2.16 -6.97
N ALA A 411 -12.84 -0.99 -7.47
CA ALA A 411 -14.16 -0.41 -7.21
C ALA A 411 -15.32 -1.28 -7.74
N GLY A 412 -15.02 -2.33 -8.55
CA GLY A 412 -16.03 -3.22 -9.13
C GLY A 412 -16.91 -2.53 -10.17
N LYS A 413 -16.47 -1.40 -10.74
CA LYS A 413 -17.20 -0.61 -11.71
C LYS A 413 -16.80 -0.98 -13.14
N PRO A 414 -17.68 -0.80 -14.15
CA PRO A 414 -17.37 -1.10 -15.53
C PRO A 414 -16.16 -0.32 -16.06
N LEU A 415 -15.30 -1.02 -16.81
CA LEU A 415 -14.10 -0.47 -17.44
C LEU A 415 -14.16 -0.68 -18.96
N PHE A 416 -14.06 0.43 -19.72
CA PHE A 416 -13.93 0.40 -21.15
C PHE A 416 -12.62 1.03 -21.58
N ILE A 417 -11.71 0.21 -22.07
CA ILE A 417 -10.42 0.68 -22.57
C ILE A 417 -10.59 1.15 -24.01
N LEU A 418 -10.29 2.42 -24.25
CA LEU A 418 -10.33 3.02 -25.57
C LEU A 418 -8.93 3.01 -26.18
N ASN A 419 -8.74 2.32 -27.29
CA ASN A 419 -7.50 2.42 -28.05
C ASN A 419 -7.47 3.70 -28.91
N ASN A 420 -6.29 4.07 -29.42
CA ASN A 420 -6.14 5.27 -30.22
C ASN A 420 -6.74 5.20 -31.65
N ASN A 421 -7.27 4.04 -32.04
CA ASN A 421 -7.93 3.87 -33.34
C ASN A 421 -9.41 4.24 -33.33
N ILE A 422 -9.96 4.56 -32.14
CA ILE A 422 -11.34 5.05 -32.02
C ILE A 422 -11.34 6.55 -32.35
N HIS A 423 -11.76 6.90 -33.54
CA HIS A 423 -11.76 8.30 -34.04
C HIS A 423 -12.89 8.62 -35.01
N ALA A 424 -13.88 7.74 -35.17
CA ALA A 424 -15.06 7.97 -35.99
C ALA A 424 -16.31 7.41 -35.33
N LEU A 425 -17.42 8.09 -35.40
CA LEU A 425 -18.71 7.54 -35.02
C LEU A 425 -19.05 6.40 -35.95
N PRO A 426 -19.54 5.26 -35.45
CA PRO A 426 -20.14 4.24 -36.31
C PRO A 426 -21.29 4.86 -37.07
N ASP A 427 -21.44 4.53 -38.36
CA ASP A 427 -22.60 4.93 -39.12
C ASP A 427 -23.87 4.43 -38.42
N GLU A 428 -24.85 5.31 -38.18
CA GLU A 428 -26.11 4.95 -37.49
C GLU A 428 -26.82 3.77 -38.17
N ASN A 429 -26.59 3.57 -39.48
CA ASN A 429 -27.10 2.45 -40.25
C ASN A 429 -26.37 1.13 -40.01
N ASP A 430 -25.17 1.14 -39.43
CA ASP A 430 -24.39 -0.05 -39.09
C ASP A 430 -24.90 -0.77 -37.81
N TRP A 431 -25.65 -0.08 -37.00
CA TRP A 431 -26.29 -0.62 -35.80
C TRP A 431 -27.73 -1.06 -36.13
N ARG A 432 -27.91 -2.16 -36.81
CA ARG A 432 -29.25 -2.67 -37.17
C ARG A 432 -30.17 -2.76 -35.93
N GLY A 433 -30.76 -1.65 -35.54
CA GLY A 433 -31.99 -1.56 -34.75
C GLY A 433 -31.92 -1.76 -33.25
N GLU A 434 -30.79 -2.14 -32.67
CA GLU A 434 -30.65 -2.15 -31.21
C GLU A 434 -29.64 -1.09 -30.78
N LYS A 435 -30.10 0.06 -30.29
CA LYS A 435 -29.25 0.97 -29.50
C LYS A 435 -28.72 0.13 -28.32
N ILE A 436 -27.46 -0.27 -28.36
CA ILE A 436 -26.76 -0.76 -27.19
C ILE A 436 -26.48 0.51 -26.37
N ALA A 437 -27.49 0.97 -25.62
CA ALA A 437 -27.24 1.87 -24.53
C ALA A 437 -26.22 1.17 -23.64
N CYS A 438 -25.10 1.84 -23.38
CA CYS A 438 -24.05 1.30 -22.51
C CYS A 438 -24.70 0.77 -21.22
N PRO A 439 -24.67 -0.54 -20.99
CA PRO A 439 -25.51 -1.11 -19.98
C PRO A 439 -24.96 -0.81 -18.62
N TYR A 440 -25.79 -0.26 -17.82
CA TYR A 440 -25.59 0.00 -16.42
C TYR A 440 -25.40 -1.32 -15.66
N MET A 441 -24.29 -1.46 -14.95
CA MET A 441 -24.05 -2.55 -14.03
C MET A 441 -24.18 -2.07 -12.58
N ASP A 442 -25.25 -2.52 -11.92
CA ASP A 442 -25.28 -2.57 -10.47
C ASP A 442 -24.63 -3.92 -10.04
N VAL A 443 -23.45 -3.85 -9.45
CA VAL A 443 -22.60 -5.02 -9.16
C VAL A 443 -22.98 -5.71 -7.84
N ARG A 444 -23.95 -5.19 -7.10
CA ARG A 444 -24.33 -5.75 -5.79
C ARG A 444 -25.31 -6.92 -5.97
N GLY A 445 -24.82 -8.13 -5.65
CA GLY A 445 -25.65 -9.33 -5.49
C GLY A 445 -26.03 -10.06 -6.79
N ARG A 446 -25.18 -10.08 -7.81
CA ARG A 446 -25.46 -10.69 -9.12
C ARG A 446 -24.51 -11.78 -9.51
N THR A 447 -24.99 -12.65 -10.41
CA THR A 447 -24.22 -13.69 -11.09
C THR A 447 -23.03 -13.09 -11.83
N ARG A 448 -21.83 -13.55 -11.53
CA ARG A 448 -20.61 -13.18 -12.24
C ARG A 448 -20.31 -14.18 -13.33
N TYR A 449 -19.87 -13.71 -14.48
CA TYR A 449 -19.50 -14.57 -15.60
C TYR A 449 -18.01 -14.43 -15.92
N GLN A 450 -17.38 -15.56 -16.26
CA GLN A 450 -15.98 -15.60 -16.68
C GLN A 450 -15.85 -16.45 -17.93
N VAL A 451 -15.03 -16.02 -18.88
CA VAL A 451 -14.68 -16.81 -20.06
C VAL A 451 -13.33 -17.49 -19.81
N ARG A 452 -13.32 -18.83 -19.97
CA ARG A 452 -12.12 -19.67 -19.91
C ARG A 452 -12.13 -20.64 -21.08
N ASP A 453 -11.07 -20.65 -21.89
CA ASP A 453 -10.88 -21.63 -22.97
C ASP A 453 -12.12 -21.84 -23.85
N ASN A 454 -12.73 -20.75 -24.33
CA ASN A 454 -13.97 -20.77 -25.13
C ASN A 454 -15.21 -21.27 -24.39
N GLN A 455 -15.17 -21.35 -23.09
CA GLN A 455 -16.29 -21.73 -22.24
C GLN A 455 -16.72 -20.56 -21.37
N LEU A 456 -18.03 -20.47 -21.17
CA LEU A 456 -18.62 -19.51 -20.22
C LEU A 456 -18.84 -20.22 -18.89
N TRP A 457 -18.35 -19.58 -17.84
CA TRP A 457 -18.49 -20.02 -16.46
C TRP A 457 -19.21 -18.94 -15.66
N PHE A 458 -19.95 -19.30 -14.63
CA PHE A 458 -20.66 -18.35 -13.77
C PHE A 458 -20.46 -18.66 -12.29
N SER A 459 -20.56 -17.62 -11.45
CA SER A 459 -20.57 -17.72 -9.99
C SER A 459 -21.77 -16.92 -9.45
N GLU A 460 -22.49 -17.50 -8.51
CA GLU A 460 -23.59 -16.85 -7.80
C GLU A 460 -23.08 -16.30 -6.46
N ASN A 461 -23.64 -15.18 -6.04
CA ASN A 461 -23.44 -14.64 -4.68
C ASN A 461 -22.00 -14.36 -4.22
N ASP A 462 -21.14 -13.89 -5.09
CA ASP A 462 -19.76 -13.48 -4.76
C ASP A 462 -18.86 -14.57 -4.10
N ASP A 463 -19.23 -15.85 -4.19
CA ASP A 463 -18.47 -16.95 -3.58
C ASP A 463 -17.22 -17.37 -4.38
N PHE A 464 -16.98 -16.73 -5.55
CA PHE A 464 -15.88 -17.02 -6.47
C PHE A 464 -15.77 -18.49 -6.92
N ARG A 465 -16.76 -19.33 -6.64
CA ARG A 465 -16.85 -20.72 -7.12
C ARG A 465 -17.55 -20.74 -8.46
N TYR A 466 -16.76 -20.78 -9.53
CA TYR A 466 -17.29 -20.77 -10.88
C TYR A 466 -17.78 -22.17 -11.29
N LYS A 467 -19.02 -22.23 -11.78
CA LYS A 467 -19.65 -23.42 -12.36
C LYS A 467 -19.70 -23.25 -13.87
N PHE A 468 -19.55 -24.35 -14.62
CA PHE A 468 -19.70 -24.36 -16.06
C PHE A 468 -21.10 -23.92 -16.47
N TYR A 469 -21.22 -22.98 -17.40
CA TYR A 469 -22.49 -22.49 -17.92
C TYR A 469 -22.77 -23.07 -19.31
N MET A 470 -21.86 -22.86 -20.28
CA MET A 470 -21.98 -23.38 -21.63
C MET A 470 -20.68 -23.28 -22.43
N ASP A 471 -20.57 -24.07 -23.50
CA ASP A 471 -19.54 -23.89 -24.52
C ASP A 471 -19.96 -22.76 -25.48
N LEU A 472 -19.02 -21.90 -25.84
CA LEU A 472 -19.26 -20.78 -26.76
C LEU A 472 -19.23 -21.20 -28.24
N GLY A 473 -18.94 -22.49 -28.53
CA GLY A 473 -18.97 -23.04 -29.88
C GLY A 473 -17.98 -22.39 -30.85
N ILE A 474 -16.82 -21.99 -30.36
CA ILE A 474 -15.84 -21.24 -31.14
C ILE A 474 -14.67 -22.16 -31.44
N GLY A 475 -14.40 -22.40 -32.72
CA GLY A 475 -13.37 -23.33 -33.18
C GLY A 475 -11.91 -22.87 -32.99
N TYR A 476 -11.62 -21.91 -32.08
CA TYR A 476 -10.29 -21.39 -31.84
C TYR A 476 -9.89 -21.61 -30.39
N SER A 477 -8.71 -22.16 -30.17
CA SER A 477 -8.14 -22.51 -28.85
C SER A 477 -7.07 -21.56 -28.35
N GLY A 478 -6.98 -20.34 -28.87
CA GLY A 478 -6.02 -19.33 -28.43
C GLY A 478 -6.54 -18.49 -27.24
N GLY A 479 -5.77 -18.34 -26.19
CA GLY A 479 -6.12 -17.48 -25.06
C GLY A 479 -6.38 -16.02 -25.50
N GLY A 480 -7.42 -15.39 -24.91
CA GLY A 480 -7.75 -14.00 -25.18
C GLY A 480 -8.67 -13.72 -26.36
N TYR A 481 -9.29 -14.75 -26.96
CA TYR A 481 -10.26 -14.56 -28.04
C TYR A 481 -11.51 -13.83 -27.56
N TYR A 482 -12.04 -14.20 -26.39
CA TYR A 482 -12.99 -13.44 -25.59
C TYR A 482 -12.44 -13.25 -24.20
N THR A 483 -12.66 -12.08 -23.61
CA THR A 483 -12.03 -11.71 -22.34
C THR A 483 -12.99 -11.67 -21.17
N HIS A 484 -14.22 -11.21 -21.40
CA HIS A 484 -15.20 -10.96 -20.35
C HIS A 484 -16.59 -11.35 -20.77
N ALA A 485 -17.45 -11.60 -19.77
CA ALA A 485 -18.87 -11.73 -20.00
C ALA A 485 -19.65 -11.02 -18.89
N VAL A 486 -20.75 -10.38 -19.26
CA VAL A 486 -21.60 -9.61 -18.36
C VAL A 486 -23.06 -9.85 -18.68
N GLU A 487 -23.90 -10.01 -17.66
CA GLU A 487 -25.34 -10.14 -17.82
C GLU A 487 -26.05 -8.80 -17.69
N ILE A 488 -26.94 -8.51 -18.65
CA ILE A 488 -27.71 -7.29 -18.68
C ILE A 488 -29.11 -7.59 -19.13
N LYS A 489 -30.10 -7.28 -18.28
CA LYS A 489 -31.52 -7.52 -18.55
C LYS A 489 -31.79 -8.94 -19.08
N GLY A 490 -31.17 -9.96 -18.47
CA GLY A 490 -31.34 -11.37 -18.83
C GLY A 490 -30.65 -11.80 -20.11
N LYS A 491 -29.74 -10.99 -20.66
CA LYS A 491 -28.85 -11.34 -21.77
C LYS A 491 -27.41 -11.29 -21.30
N ILE A 492 -26.58 -12.26 -21.66
CA ILE A 492 -25.15 -12.28 -21.35
C ILE A 492 -24.39 -11.78 -22.60
N TYR A 493 -23.60 -10.74 -22.41
CA TYR A 493 -22.75 -10.15 -23.45
C TYR A 493 -21.32 -10.66 -23.22
N VAL A 494 -20.76 -11.34 -24.21
CA VAL A 494 -19.38 -11.85 -24.16
C VAL A 494 -18.49 -10.94 -25.02
N VAL A 495 -17.60 -10.23 -24.35
CA VAL A 495 -16.77 -9.18 -24.95
C VAL A 495 -15.57 -9.79 -25.66
N PRO A 496 -15.32 -9.45 -26.91
CA PRO A 496 -14.18 -9.94 -27.65
C PRO A 496 -12.86 -9.35 -27.15
N GLY A 497 -11.83 -10.19 -27.05
CA GLY A 497 -10.44 -9.77 -26.94
C GLY A 497 -9.82 -9.64 -28.33
N ASN A 498 -9.58 -10.77 -28.99
CA ASN A 498 -9.07 -10.83 -30.37
C ASN A 498 -10.14 -11.28 -31.39
N ALA A 499 -11.38 -11.45 -30.97
CA ALA A 499 -12.48 -11.80 -31.86
C ALA A 499 -13.03 -10.56 -32.60
N HIS A 500 -13.55 -10.73 -33.80
CA HIS A 500 -14.16 -9.68 -34.62
C HIS A 500 -15.66 -9.49 -34.34
N HIS A 501 -16.21 -10.15 -33.32
CA HIS A 501 -17.62 -10.10 -33.02
C HIS A 501 -17.90 -10.20 -31.52
N LEU A 502 -18.93 -9.53 -31.08
CA LEU A 502 -19.51 -9.65 -29.73
C LEU A 502 -20.49 -10.83 -29.74
N LEU A 503 -20.51 -11.66 -28.68
CA LEU A 503 -21.55 -12.66 -28.50
C LEU A 503 -22.63 -12.12 -27.57
N ILE A 504 -23.88 -12.32 -27.93
CA ILE A 504 -25.04 -12.09 -27.09
C ILE A 504 -25.72 -13.43 -26.83
N ILE A 505 -25.79 -13.82 -25.56
CA ILE A 505 -26.37 -15.09 -25.14
C ILE A 505 -27.69 -14.85 -24.43
N LYS A 506 -28.75 -15.48 -24.88
CA LYS A 506 -30.04 -15.51 -24.21
C LYS A 506 -30.59 -16.94 -24.29
N ASP A 507 -31.08 -17.50 -23.17
CA ASP A 507 -31.63 -18.86 -23.08
C ASP A 507 -30.67 -19.90 -23.69
N LYS A 508 -29.37 -19.77 -23.42
CA LYS A 508 -28.28 -20.61 -24.00
C LYS A 508 -28.16 -20.57 -25.53
N LYS A 509 -28.80 -19.62 -26.20
CA LYS A 509 -28.64 -19.38 -27.64
C LYS A 509 -27.68 -18.23 -27.89
N ILE A 510 -26.72 -18.43 -28.78
CA ILE A 510 -25.68 -17.46 -29.11
C ILE A 510 -26.06 -16.69 -30.37
N LYS A 511 -26.10 -15.35 -30.29
CA LYS A 511 -26.15 -14.43 -31.43
C LYS A 511 -24.78 -13.79 -31.58
N LYS A 512 -24.17 -13.86 -32.76
CA LYS A 512 -22.93 -13.15 -33.09
C LYS A 512 -23.29 -11.81 -33.70
N VAL A 513 -22.60 -10.76 -33.21
CA VAL A 513 -22.70 -9.38 -33.73
C VAL A 513 -21.34 -9.01 -34.24
N GLU A 514 -21.17 -8.87 -35.56
CA GLU A 514 -19.90 -8.44 -36.14
C GLU A 514 -19.60 -6.99 -35.74
N LEU A 515 -18.37 -6.76 -35.30
CA LEU A 515 -17.86 -5.42 -35.00
C LEU A 515 -17.06 -4.97 -36.23
N LYS A 516 -17.56 -3.96 -36.94
CA LYS A 516 -16.82 -3.34 -38.04
C LYS A 516 -15.71 -2.43 -37.47
N VAL A 517 -14.68 -3.03 -36.91
CA VAL A 517 -13.48 -2.34 -36.44
C VAL A 517 -12.29 -2.99 -37.10
N GLU A 518 -11.48 -2.25 -37.83
CA GLU A 518 -10.16 -2.72 -38.27
C GLU A 518 -9.27 -2.81 -37.04
N PHE A 519 -9.13 -4.02 -36.50
CA PHE A 519 -8.25 -4.31 -35.38
C PHE A 519 -6.80 -4.35 -35.89
N GLY A 520 -6.02 -3.35 -35.58
CA GLY A 520 -4.56 -3.42 -35.66
C GLY A 520 -4.06 -4.61 -34.82
N GLN A 521 -3.06 -5.30 -35.33
CA GLN A 521 -2.48 -6.52 -34.74
C GLN A 521 -2.24 -6.39 -33.24
N ARG A 522 -2.94 -7.21 -32.43
CA ARG A 522 -2.91 -7.45 -30.98
C ARG A 522 -3.85 -6.61 -30.11
N GLY A 523 -4.94 -7.24 -29.71
CA GLY A 523 -5.66 -6.96 -28.47
C GLY A 523 -6.42 -5.65 -28.37
N ALA A 524 -7.56 -5.52 -29.08
CA ALA A 524 -8.38 -4.31 -29.01
C ALA A 524 -9.15 -4.14 -27.68
N PHE A 525 -9.38 -5.25 -26.96
CA PHE A 525 -10.08 -5.24 -25.68
C PHE A 525 -9.39 -6.20 -24.70
N SER A 526 -8.39 -5.70 -23.98
CA SER A 526 -7.87 -6.41 -22.82
C SER A 526 -8.57 -5.85 -21.59
N GLY A 527 -9.59 -6.53 -21.13
CA GLY A 527 -10.14 -6.25 -19.83
C GLY A 527 -9.29 -6.93 -18.76
N PHE A 528 -8.94 -6.20 -17.73
CA PHE A 528 -8.23 -6.70 -16.57
C PHE A 528 -9.18 -6.77 -15.38
N TRP A 529 -9.02 -7.87 -14.65
CA TRP A 529 -9.52 -8.04 -13.29
C TRP A 529 -8.35 -8.13 -12.33
#